data_c436f292883f9ecdfdab5440cb6e0b53
#
_entry.id   c436f292883f9ecdfdab5440cb6e0b53
#
_cell.length_a   1.000
_cell.length_b   1.000
_cell.length_c   1.000
_cell.angle_alpha   90.00
_cell.angle_beta   90.00
_cell.angle_gamma   90.00
#
_symmetry.space_group_name_H-M   'P 1'
#
loop_
_entity.id
_entity.type
_entity.pdbx_description
1 polymer ?
#
loop_
_entity_poly.entity_id
_entity_poly.type
_entity_poly.pdbx_seq_one_letter_code
_entity_poly.pdbx_strand_id
1 'polypeptide(L)'
;LYLSVPPLYRITKGSKILYAVNDKHKDEIIKKEFKNSEVSINRFKGLGEMMPAQLKETTMSQENRTLLKVQIATKDKKKTHKAVDALMGKKPELRFKFIVENSKKISAENIL
;
A
#
# COMPACT_ATOMS: atom_id res chain seq x y z
N LEU A 1 3.06 4.67 17.38
CA LEU A 1 3.61 4.18 16.11
C LEU A 1 2.69 4.53 14.95
N TYR A 2 3.28 5.09 13.90
CA TYR A 2 2.56 5.45 12.69
C TYR A 2 3.19 4.78 11.49
N LEU A 3 2.35 4.39 10.53
CA LEU A 3 2.79 3.87 9.23
C LEU A 3 2.52 4.93 8.17
N SER A 4 3.54 5.22 7.37
CA SER A 4 3.37 6.05 6.20
C SER A 4 2.68 5.26 5.09
N VAL A 5 1.72 5.89 4.42
CA VAL A 5 0.98 5.27 3.32
C VAL A 5 1.37 5.99 2.03
N PRO A 6 2.39 5.47 1.31
CA PRO A 6 2.74 6.02 0.01
C PRO A 6 1.67 5.69 -1.03
N PRO A 7 1.56 6.46 -2.12
CA PRO A 7 0.63 6.14 -3.18
C PRO A 7 1.05 4.86 -3.90
N LEU A 8 0.05 4.12 -4.40
CA LEU A 8 0.29 2.92 -5.20
C LEU A 8 0.53 3.25 -6.68
N TYR A 9 -0.10 4.28 -7.19
CA TYR A 9 -0.03 4.66 -8.60
C TYR A 9 0.34 6.12 -8.81
N ARG A 10 1.09 6.37 -9.89
CA ARG A 10 1.32 7.69 -10.45
C ARG A 10 0.64 7.75 -11.81
N ILE A 11 -0.26 8.71 -11.97
CA ILE A 11 -1.06 8.87 -13.19
C ILE A 11 -0.64 10.19 -13.86
N THR A 12 -0.20 10.12 -15.09
CA THR A 12 0.27 11.29 -15.82
C THR A 12 -0.40 11.45 -17.17
N LYS A 13 -0.67 12.69 -17.51
CA LYS A 13 -1.10 13.09 -18.85
C LYS A 13 -0.49 14.47 -19.15
N GLY A 14 0.48 14.50 -20.05
CA GLY A 14 1.24 15.74 -20.31
C GLY A 14 1.96 16.21 -19.04
N SER A 15 1.68 17.45 -18.63
CA SER A 15 2.26 18.04 -17.42
C SER A 15 1.45 17.73 -16.14
N LYS A 16 0.24 17.17 -16.29
CA LYS A 16 -0.61 16.87 -15.14
C LYS A 16 -0.22 15.55 -14.51
N ILE A 17 0.11 15.56 -13.22
CA ILE A 17 0.55 14.41 -12.45
C ILE A 17 -0.34 14.28 -11.22
N LEU A 18 -0.97 13.12 -11.05
CA LEU A 18 -1.76 12.80 -9.86
C LEU A 18 -1.35 11.44 -9.30
N TYR A 19 -1.56 11.25 -8.01
CA TYR A 19 -1.23 10.03 -7.31
C TYR A 19 -2.48 9.36 -6.76
N ALA A 20 -2.55 8.04 -6.86
CA ALA A 20 -3.66 7.25 -6.34
C ALA A 20 -3.17 6.30 -5.26
N VAL A 21 -3.93 6.19 -4.17
CA VAL A 21 -3.58 5.35 -3.01
C VAL A 21 -3.84 3.88 -3.27
N ASN A 22 -4.88 3.57 -4.06
CA ASN A 22 -5.30 2.21 -4.38
C ASN A 22 -5.99 2.16 -5.74
N ASP A 23 -6.46 0.97 -6.15
CA ASP A 23 -7.11 0.78 -7.45
C ASP A 23 -8.40 1.59 -7.59
N LYS A 24 -9.22 1.62 -6.55
CA LYS A 24 -10.46 2.38 -6.56
C LYS A 24 -10.21 3.87 -6.73
N HIS A 25 -9.25 4.41 -5.99
CA HIS A 25 -8.85 5.82 -6.09
C HIS A 25 -8.29 6.15 -7.47
N LYS A 26 -7.50 5.23 -8.06
CA LYS A 26 -6.99 5.36 -9.42
C LYS A 26 -8.13 5.52 -10.43
N ASP A 27 -9.12 4.64 -10.37
CA ASP A 27 -10.25 4.67 -11.30
C ASP A 27 -11.08 5.96 -11.14
N GLU A 28 -11.27 6.42 -9.90
CA GLU A 28 -11.95 7.68 -9.62
C GLU A 28 -11.20 8.87 -10.20
N ILE A 29 -9.88 8.91 -10.06
CA ILE A 29 -9.04 10.00 -10.60
C ILE A 29 -9.11 10.01 -12.13
N ILE A 30 -8.98 8.87 -12.78
CA ILE A 30 -9.04 8.79 -14.24
C ILE A 30 -10.39 9.29 -14.75
N LYS A 31 -11.46 8.90 -14.09
CA LYS A 31 -12.81 9.31 -14.46
C LYS A 31 -13.06 10.81 -14.27
N LYS A 32 -12.67 11.36 -13.11
CA LYS A 32 -12.98 12.74 -12.72
C LYS A 32 -11.99 13.75 -13.29
N GLU A 33 -10.69 13.46 -13.17
CA GLU A 33 -9.64 14.43 -13.48
C GLU A 33 -9.14 14.32 -14.92
N PHE A 34 -9.18 13.14 -15.51
CA PHE A 34 -8.71 12.89 -16.86
C PHE A 34 -9.83 12.57 -17.85
N LYS A 35 -11.10 12.58 -17.41
CA LYS A 35 -12.30 12.36 -18.23
C LYS A 35 -12.20 11.10 -19.09
N ASN A 36 -11.67 10.02 -18.51
CA ASN A 36 -11.45 8.73 -19.21
C ASN A 36 -10.55 8.82 -20.45
N SER A 37 -9.70 9.85 -20.54
CA SER A 37 -8.72 9.93 -21.61
C SER A 37 -7.53 9.00 -21.37
N GLU A 38 -6.73 8.78 -22.39
CA GLU A 38 -5.52 7.98 -22.27
C GLU A 38 -4.53 8.65 -21.33
N VAL A 39 -4.06 7.89 -20.35
CA VAL A 39 -3.10 8.36 -19.34
C VAL A 39 -1.97 7.35 -19.21
N SER A 40 -0.81 7.80 -18.76
CA SER A 40 0.29 6.93 -18.40
C SER A 40 0.16 6.58 -16.92
N ILE A 41 0.19 5.30 -16.60
CA ILE A 41 0.03 4.79 -15.23
C ILE A 41 1.29 4.03 -14.84
N ASN A 42 1.94 4.47 -13.77
CA ASN A 42 3.07 3.77 -13.16
C ASN A 42 2.63 3.24 -11.81
N ARG A 43 2.84 1.94 -11.58
CA ARG A 43 2.58 1.31 -10.29
C ARG A 43 3.88 1.23 -9.50
N PHE A 44 3.85 1.72 -8.26
CA PHE A 44 4.98 1.61 -7.34
C PHE A 44 4.87 0.31 -6.53
N LYS A 45 5.92 -0.48 -6.53
CA LYS A 45 6.01 -1.69 -5.71
C LYS A 45 6.71 -1.44 -4.38
N GLY A 46 7.43 -0.33 -4.27
CA GLY A 46 8.13 0.07 -3.07
C GLY A 46 8.66 1.49 -3.18
N LEU A 47 9.15 2.02 -2.08
CA LEU A 47 9.67 3.40 -2.02
C LEU A 47 10.93 3.60 -2.86
N GLY A 48 11.70 2.55 -3.10
CA GLY A 48 12.93 2.62 -3.90
C GLY A 48 12.71 2.93 -5.39
N GLU A 49 11.48 2.79 -5.87
CA GLU A 49 11.13 3.10 -7.26
C GLU A 49 10.80 4.58 -7.46
N MET A 50 10.64 5.32 -6.37
CA MET A 50 10.31 6.75 -6.42
C MET A 50 11.56 7.60 -6.58
N MET A 51 11.46 8.62 -7.44
CA MET A 51 12.48 9.68 -7.50
C MET A 51 12.43 10.48 -6.19
N PRO A 52 13.57 11.07 -5.75
CA PRO A 52 13.59 11.82 -4.49
C PRO A 52 12.51 12.90 -4.37
N ALA A 53 12.22 13.63 -5.43
CA ALA A 53 11.16 14.64 -5.44
C ALA A 53 9.77 14.01 -5.25
N GLN A 54 9.51 12.85 -5.85
CA GLN A 54 8.25 12.14 -5.70
C GLN A 54 8.08 11.63 -4.26
N LEU A 55 9.14 11.09 -3.68
CA LEU A 55 9.12 10.61 -2.29
C LEU A 55 8.85 11.76 -1.32
N LYS A 56 9.51 12.89 -1.53
CA LYS A 56 9.29 14.10 -0.72
C LYS A 56 7.83 14.55 -0.78
N GLU A 57 7.29 14.69 -1.98
CA GLU A 57 5.94 15.20 -2.21
C GLU A 57 4.85 14.27 -1.66
N THR A 58 4.99 12.96 -1.86
CA THR A 58 3.92 12.00 -1.55
C THR A 58 3.99 11.43 -0.15
N THR A 59 5.20 11.24 0.39
CA THR A 59 5.41 10.47 1.61
C THR A 59 5.91 11.33 2.78
N MET A 60 6.69 12.35 2.50
CA MET A 60 7.34 13.17 3.54
C MET A 60 6.63 14.48 3.80
N SER A 61 6.03 15.11 2.80
CA SER A 61 5.35 16.40 2.94
C SER A 61 4.18 16.31 3.92
N GLN A 62 4.17 17.17 4.92
CA GLN A 62 3.09 17.20 5.93
C GLN A 62 1.72 17.47 5.31
N GLU A 63 1.66 18.24 4.23
CA GLU A 63 0.41 18.59 3.56
C GLU A 63 -0.17 17.42 2.75
N ASN A 64 0.68 16.57 2.20
CA ASN A 64 0.26 15.55 1.24
C ASN A 64 0.37 14.12 1.77
N ARG A 65 1.16 13.90 2.83
CA ARG A 65 1.38 12.55 3.36
C ARG A 65 0.15 12.02 4.08
N THR A 66 -0.01 10.70 4.04
CA THR A 66 -1.01 9.98 4.82
C THR A 66 -0.31 9.10 5.84
N LEU A 67 -0.70 9.23 7.10
CA LEU A 67 -0.19 8.42 8.20
C LEU A 67 -1.32 7.62 8.82
N LEU A 68 -1.06 6.34 9.04
CA LEU A 68 -1.97 5.46 9.77
C LEU A 68 -1.43 5.22 11.17
N LYS A 69 -2.24 5.49 12.19
CA LYS A 69 -1.87 5.20 13.57
C LYS A 69 -2.07 3.72 13.85
N VAL A 70 -1.02 3.06 14.33
CA VAL A 70 -1.10 1.64 14.69
C VAL A 70 -1.71 1.52 16.08
N GLN A 71 -2.81 0.81 16.19
CA GLN A 71 -3.50 0.57 17.46
C GLN A 71 -3.90 -0.90 17.56
N ILE A 72 -3.87 -1.43 18.80
CA ILE A 72 -4.37 -2.77 19.09
C ILE A 72 -5.71 -2.59 19.80
N ALA A 73 -6.78 -3.15 19.22
CA ALA A 73 -8.08 -3.14 19.86
C ALA A 73 -8.02 -3.95 21.17
N THR A 74 -8.58 -3.40 22.26
CA THR A 74 -8.52 -4.02 23.58
C THR A 74 -9.06 -5.44 23.60
N LYS A 75 -10.14 -5.69 22.86
CA LYS A 75 -10.78 -7.01 22.74
C LYS A 75 -9.96 -8.01 21.92
N ASP A 76 -9.00 -7.55 21.12
CA ASP A 76 -8.23 -8.38 20.20
C ASP A 76 -6.77 -8.58 20.64
N LYS A 77 -6.41 -8.21 21.87
CA LYS A 77 -5.02 -8.31 22.36
C LYS A 77 -4.45 -9.72 22.21
N LYS A 78 -5.20 -10.74 22.64
CA LYS A 78 -4.75 -12.14 22.55
C LYS A 78 -4.57 -12.60 21.11
N LYS A 79 -5.50 -12.25 20.22
CA LYS A 79 -5.41 -12.57 18.80
C LYS A 79 -4.22 -11.89 18.15
N THR A 80 -3.98 -10.63 18.49
CA THR A 80 -2.86 -9.85 17.98
C THR A 80 -1.53 -10.47 18.41
N HIS A 81 -1.39 -10.83 19.69
CA HIS A 81 -0.19 -11.49 20.19
C HIS A 81 0.08 -12.81 19.48
N LYS A 82 -0.95 -13.64 19.30
CA LYS A 82 -0.82 -14.91 18.58
C LYS A 82 -0.39 -14.69 17.11
N ALA A 83 -0.99 -13.72 16.44
CA ALA A 83 -0.67 -13.41 15.05
C ALA A 83 0.77 -12.91 14.90
N VAL A 84 1.21 -12.00 15.77
CA VAL A 84 2.57 -11.48 15.77
C VAL A 84 3.58 -12.61 16.06
N ASP A 85 3.31 -13.43 17.07
CA ASP A 85 4.17 -14.55 17.43
C ASP A 85 4.28 -15.58 16.28
N ALA A 86 3.16 -15.90 15.64
CA ALA A 86 3.12 -16.83 14.52
C ALA A 86 3.92 -16.32 13.31
N LEU A 87 3.79 -15.02 12.96
CA LEU A 87 4.38 -14.45 11.77
C LEU A 87 5.79 -13.91 11.97
N MET A 88 6.09 -13.40 13.16
CA MET A 88 7.35 -12.72 13.47
C MET A 88 8.20 -13.47 14.51
N GLY A 89 7.68 -14.53 15.09
CA GLY A 89 8.36 -15.31 16.12
C GLY A 89 9.45 -16.22 15.54
N LYS A 90 10.10 -16.94 16.43
CA LYS A 90 11.26 -17.80 16.10
C LYS A 90 10.89 -19.11 15.40
N LYS A 91 9.64 -19.55 15.50
CA LYS A 91 9.18 -20.84 14.93
C LYS A 91 8.73 -20.67 13.48
N PRO A 92 9.48 -21.19 12.50
CA PRO A 92 9.10 -21.04 11.08
C PRO A 92 7.87 -21.86 10.71
N GLU A 93 7.54 -22.93 11.47
CA GLU A 93 6.40 -23.79 11.20
C GLU A 93 5.07 -23.02 11.24
N LEU A 94 4.93 -22.06 12.15
CA LEU A 94 3.73 -21.24 12.29
C LEU A 94 3.55 -20.32 11.07
N ARG A 95 4.63 -19.74 10.57
CA ARG A 95 4.60 -18.94 9.33
C ARG A 95 4.23 -19.78 8.12
N PHE A 96 4.84 -20.95 8.02
CA PHE A 96 4.57 -21.90 6.93
C PHE A 96 3.09 -22.29 6.91
N LYS A 97 2.53 -22.65 8.06
CA LYS A 97 1.13 -22.98 8.19
C LYS A 97 0.22 -21.83 7.75
N PHE A 98 0.53 -20.62 8.19
CA PHE A 98 -0.21 -19.42 7.80
C PHE A 98 -0.18 -19.20 6.28
N ILE A 99 0.99 -19.33 5.67
CA ILE A 99 1.17 -19.16 4.22
C ILE A 99 0.34 -20.20 3.46
N VAL A 100 0.40 -21.46 3.87
CA VAL A 100 -0.36 -22.55 3.22
C VAL A 100 -1.85 -22.31 3.32
N GLU A 101 -2.35 -21.96 4.52
CA GLU A 101 -3.77 -21.71 4.75
C GLU A 101 -4.31 -20.50 3.97
N ASN A 102 -3.48 -19.51 3.70
CA ASN A 102 -3.89 -18.26 3.06
C ASN A 102 -3.44 -18.13 1.60
N SER A 103 -2.71 -19.09 1.07
CA SER A 103 -2.16 -19.03 -0.30
C SER A 103 -3.24 -18.88 -1.37
N LYS A 104 -4.41 -19.45 -1.16
CA LYS A 104 -5.52 -19.37 -2.13
C LYS A 104 -6.16 -17.99 -2.22
N LYS A 105 -5.90 -17.12 -1.25
CA LYS A 105 -6.46 -15.76 -1.18
C LYS A 105 -5.66 -14.74 -1.97
N ILE A 106 -4.48 -15.12 -2.46
CA ILE A 106 -3.56 -14.21 -3.14
C ILE A 106 -3.52 -14.55 -4.62
N SER A 107 -3.74 -13.56 -5.48
CA SER A 107 -3.52 -13.72 -6.91
C SER A 107 -2.05 -13.43 -7.25
N ALA A 108 -1.54 -14.09 -8.29
CA ALA A 108 -0.16 -13.88 -8.76
C ALA A 108 0.13 -12.42 -9.13
N GLU A 109 -0.89 -11.69 -9.58
CA GLU A 109 -0.78 -10.27 -9.95
C GLU A 109 -0.41 -9.37 -8.77
N ASN A 110 -0.79 -9.76 -7.56
CA ASN A 110 -0.49 -8.98 -6.35
C ASN A 110 0.93 -9.21 -5.83
N ILE A 111 1.61 -10.24 -6.31
CA ILE A 111 2.96 -10.62 -5.87
C ILE A 111 4.04 -10.06 -6.81
N LEU A 112 3.72 -9.98 -8.10
CA LEU A 112 4.68 -9.60 -9.16
C LEU A 112 4.68 -8.09 -9.46
#